data_31145a867f234c16080734c100900a96
#
_entry.id   31145a867f234c16080734c100900a96
#
_cell.length_a   1.000
_cell.length_b   1.000
_cell.length_c   1.000
_cell.angle_alpha   90.00
_cell.angle_beta   90.00
_cell.angle_gamma   90.00
#
_symmetry.space_group_name_H-M   'P 1'
#
loop_
_entity.id
_entity.type
_entity.pdbx_description
1 polymer ?
#
loop_
_entity_poly.entity_id
_entity_poly.type
_entity_poly.pdbx_seq_one_letter_code
_entity_poly.pdbx_strand_id
1 'polypeptide(L)'
;MWIKQSKEAENGGLPSFTRDFGLKKELEYGELAITATGIFSAKINGKEIPDLFMPGWTNYNKYINLCVYDITKFLANDNTIEVTVANGWYRGKLGCCTKTDVYGDELRLFARVKLCYKGGEEEIIETDENWFTIVSEVVFADFFDGETIDVRRLKNIEKSRYKAIKADFSVAMSEYSYEAARVKEIILPKVIYESDEVIRYDFGKNFAGNIRFEAAGNEGDKIVVKYAEVLNPDGSLYTENLRRAKCTDELILSDSEYVFDPKFTYHGFRYAEIRKSKTAKISGLNGLLITQDIDYYGDFECSDEVINGVYAMAKNGQKSNFISIPTDCPQRDERVGWTGDAEVFCNSAMFNADCEKFFRNYLKLVRTDILPDGKIPSFAPFYVPVSPTTAGVPGWADCVSVIPYFHYLHYRDRGVVKENIDAAETWVNYYVKNSENYLVNIRNEFGDWLSVDNKTDKNVINQCFFGYSTLLR
;
A
#
# COMPACT_ATOMS: atom_id res chain seq x y z
N MET A 1 -11.00 22.42 4.46
CA MET A 1 -11.34 22.28 3.02
C MET A 1 -10.24 21.52 2.29
N TRP A 2 -10.53 20.94 1.10
CA TRP A 2 -9.49 20.35 0.26
C TRP A 2 -8.68 21.44 -0.45
N ILE A 3 -7.35 21.22 -0.54
CA ILE A 3 -6.42 22.09 -1.27
C ILE A 3 -5.65 21.29 -2.31
N LYS A 4 -5.14 21.99 -3.33
CA LYS A 4 -4.26 21.46 -4.37
C LYS A 4 -3.18 22.47 -4.76
N GLN A 5 -2.21 22.02 -5.53
CA GLN A 5 -1.19 22.86 -6.11
C GLN A 5 -1.79 23.81 -7.14
N SER A 6 -1.33 25.06 -7.16
CA SER A 6 -1.67 26.00 -8.23
C SER A 6 -0.90 25.69 -9.52
N LYS A 7 -1.39 26.14 -10.67
CA LYS A 7 -0.68 25.95 -11.96
C LYS A 7 0.71 26.60 -11.98
N GLU A 8 0.87 27.73 -11.28
CA GLU A 8 2.14 28.46 -11.18
C GLU A 8 3.17 27.68 -10.34
N ALA A 9 2.70 26.81 -9.45
CA ALA A 9 3.54 25.97 -8.62
C ALA A 9 3.92 24.63 -9.31
N GLU A 10 3.29 24.28 -10.45
CA GLU A 10 3.62 23.09 -11.21
C GLU A 10 5.03 23.19 -11.76
N ASN A 11 5.96 22.45 -11.17
CA ASN A 11 7.39 22.50 -11.48
C ASN A 11 7.99 21.14 -11.85
N GLY A 12 7.13 20.16 -12.19
CA GLY A 12 7.52 18.80 -12.59
C GLY A 12 7.91 17.88 -11.45
N GLY A 13 7.62 18.24 -10.19
CA GLY A 13 7.74 17.36 -9.02
C GLY A 13 6.40 17.05 -8.38
N LEU A 14 6.40 16.16 -7.39
CA LEU A 14 5.21 15.87 -6.61
C LEU A 14 4.78 17.11 -5.80
N PRO A 15 3.47 17.37 -5.61
CA PRO A 15 2.99 18.46 -4.79
C PRO A 15 3.41 18.26 -3.34
N SER A 16 4.14 19.21 -2.79
CA SER A 16 4.49 19.27 -1.37
C SER A 16 3.87 20.52 -0.76
N PHE A 17 3.14 20.33 0.35
CA PHE A 17 2.38 21.38 1.03
C PHE A 17 3.04 21.70 2.37
N THR A 18 3.03 22.98 2.75
CA THR A 18 3.59 23.39 4.04
C THR A 18 2.71 24.44 4.73
N ARG A 19 2.74 24.40 6.07
CA ARG A 19 2.06 25.35 6.93
C ARG A 19 2.87 25.62 8.18
N ASP A 20 3.16 26.90 8.46
CA ASP A 20 3.75 27.34 9.71
C ASP A 20 2.64 27.78 10.69
N PHE A 21 2.81 27.45 11.98
CA PHE A 21 1.90 27.88 13.05
C PHE A 21 2.63 27.88 14.40
N GLY A 22 2.19 28.78 15.30
CA GLY A 22 2.73 28.89 16.66
C GLY A 22 1.70 28.46 17.70
N LEU A 23 2.18 27.94 18.83
CA LEU A 23 1.36 27.67 20.01
C LEU A 23 1.07 29.00 20.75
N LYS A 24 -0.18 29.22 21.10
CA LYS A 24 -0.62 30.44 21.80
C LYS A 24 -0.50 30.33 23.31
N LYS A 25 -0.51 29.12 23.85
CA LYS A 25 -0.50 28.79 25.27
C LYS A 25 0.21 27.46 25.49
N GLU A 26 0.34 27.06 26.75
CA GLU A 26 0.89 25.74 27.09
C GLU A 26 -0.02 24.63 26.55
N LEU A 27 0.55 23.77 25.72
CA LEU A 27 -0.15 22.66 25.04
C LEU A 27 -0.42 21.52 26.04
N GLU A 28 -1.61 20.95 25.99
CA GLU A 28 -1.97 19.70 26.66
C GLU A 28 -1.95 18.52 25.67
N TYR A 29 -2.58 18.72 24.49
CA TYR A 29 -2.71 17.68 23.47
C TYR A 29 -2.76 18.29 22.06
N GLY A 30 -2.11 17.62 21.11
CA GLY A 30 -2.15 18.00 19.70
C GLY A 30 -2.51 16.80 18.82
N GLU A 31 -3.45 16.99 17.90
CA GLU A 31 -3.94 15.97 16.98
C GLU A 31 -3.80 16.45 15.54
N LEU A 32 -3.39 15.56 14.64
CA LEU A 32 -3.43 15.77 13.19
C LEU A 32 -4.40 14.77 12.55
N ALA A 33 -5.49 15.26 11.99
CA ALA A 33 -6.37 14.50 11.08
C ALA A 33 -6.01 14.84 9.64
N ILE A 34 -5.61 13.83 8.83
CA ILE A 34 -5.02 14.04 7.50
C ILE A 34 -5.45 12.97 6.51
N THR A 35 -5.66 13.38 5.27
CA THR A 35 -5.85 12.47 4.12
C THR A 35 -5.47 13.15 2.81
N ALA A 36 -5.28 12.36 1.74
CA ALA A 36 -4.95 12.88 0.41
C ALA A 36 -5.57 12.02 -0.69
N THR A 37 -5.83 12.61 -1.86
CA THR A 37 -6.06 11.82 -3.07
C THR A 37 -4.70 11.33 -3.58
N GLY A 38 -4.44 10.02 -3.42
CA GLY A 38 -3.12 9.41 -3.56
C GLY A 38 -2.59 8.92 -2.22
N ILE A 39 -1.28 8.94 -2.06
CA ILE A 39 -0.61 8.62 -0.79
C ILE A 39 0.21 9.81 -0.31
N PHE A 40 0.44 9.91 1.00
CA PHE A 40 1.20 11.03 1.56
C PHE A 40 2.31 10.58 2.51
N SER A 41 3.32 11.43 2.62
CA SER A 41 4.29 11.45 3.72
C SER A 41 4.17 12.79 4.42
N ALA A 42 4.16 12.80 5.75
CA ALA A 42 4.02 14.02 6.54
C ALA A 42 5.17 14.16 7.54
N LYS A 43 5.64 15.40 7.70
CA LYS A 43 6.66 15.81 8.66
C LYS A 43 6.14 16.94 9.53
N ILE A 44 6.49 16.91 10.81
CA ILE A 44 6.27 18.01 11.74
C ILE A 44 7.61 18.39 12.34
N ASN A 45 8.03 19.62 12.14
CA ASN A 45 9.35 20.11 12.58
C ASN A 45 10.50 19.22 12.08
N GLY A 46 10.41 18.74 10.82
CA GLY A 46 11.38 17.85 10.19
C GLY A 46 11.33 16.39 10.66
N LYS A 47 10.47 16.03 11.61
CA LYS A 47 10.30 14.65 12.08
C LYS A 47 9.18 13.97 11.31
N GLU A 48 9.48 12.83 10.68
CA GLU A 48 8.49 12.06 9.91
C GLU A 48 7.47 11.35 10.79
N ILE A 49 6.22 11.29 10.32
CA ILE A 49 5.24 10.30 10.75
C ILE A 49 5.63 8.98 10.08
N PRO A 50 5.83 7.88 10.83
CA PRO A 50 6.47 6.67 10.32
C PRO A 50 5.58 5.80 9.43
N ASP A 51 4.30 6.13 9.29
CA ASP A 51 3.33 5.35 8.53
C ASP A 51 3.51 5.58 7.04
N LEU A 52 3.61 4.48 6.27
CA LEU A 52 3.83 4.51 4.84
C LEU A 52 2.53 4.24 4.07
N PHE A 53 2.46 4.80 2.86
CA PHE A 53 1.37 4.58 1.89
C PHE A 53 -0.02 4.98 2.39
N MET A 54 -0.06 5.94 3.34
CA MET A 54 -1.32 6.46 3.87
C MET A 54 -2.02 7.37 2.85
N PRO A 55 -3.35 7.40 2.78
CA PRO A 55 -4.33 6.84 3.71
C PRO A 55 -4.74 5.39 3.40
N GLY A 56 -3.97 4.65 2.63
CA GLY A 56 -4.26 3.29 2.19
C GLY A 56 -5.22 3.25 0.98
N TRP A 57 -5.43 2.05 0.45
CA TRP A 57 -6.26 1.86 -0.73
C TRP A 57 -7.72 1.60 -0.37
N THR A 58 -8.61 2.49 -0.82
CA THR A 58 -10.07 2.34 -0.75
C THR A 58 -10.66 2.47 -2.15
N ASN A 59 -11.95 2.23 -2.31
CA ASN A 59 -12.65 2.72 -3.50
C ASN A 59 -12.88 4.23 -3.35
N TYR A 60 -11.93 5.03 -3.85
CA TYR A 60 -11.93 6.49 -3.71
C TYR A 60 -13.15 7.20 -4.33
N ASN A 61 -13.91 6.48 -5.19
CA ASN A 61 -15.20 7.00 -5.67
C ASN A 61 -16.31 6.93 -4.61
N LYS A 62 -16.11 6.15 -3.54
CA LYS A 62 -17.10 5.92 -2.48
C LYS A 62 -16.68 6.54 -1.15
N TYR A 63 -15.43 6.34 -0.75
CA TYR A 63 -14.89 6.94 0.46
C TYR A 63 -13.35 6.96 0.45
N ILE A 64 -12.80 7.81 1.32
CA ILE A 64 -11.36 7.88 1.60
C ILE A 64 -11.13 7.75 3.10
N ASN A 65 -10.03 7.10 3.50
CA ASN A 65 -9.68 7.03 4.92
C ASN A 65 -9.12 8.36 5.42
N LEU A 66 -9.50 8.77 6.63
CA LEU A 66 -8.96 9.89 7.39
C LEU A 66 -8.04 9.33 8.49
N CYS A 67 -6.76 9.66 8.40
CA CYS A 67 -5.75 9.23 9.38
C CYS A 67 -5.72 10.23 10.53
N VAL A 68 -5.68 9.75 11.77
CA VAL A 68 -5.63 10.58 12.98
C VAL A 68 -4.40 10.22 13.79
N TYR A 69 -3.55 11.20 14.07
CA TYR A 69 -2.29 11.05 14.79
C TYR A 69 -2.22 11.94 16.03
N ASP A 70 -1.77 11.38 17.14
CA ASP A 70 -1.29 12.18 18.27
C ASP A 70 0.08 12.77 17.90
N ILE A 71 0.11 14.08 17.75
CA ILE A 71 1.31 14.84 17.37
C ILE A 71 1.91 15.64 18.53
N THR A 72 1.40 15.48 19.73
CA THR A 72 1.81 16.26 20.92
C THR A 72 3.31 16.32 21.08
N LYS A 73 4.01 15.17 20.92
CA LYS A 73 5.47 15.06 21.08
C LYS A 73 6.29 15.65 19.92
N PHE A 74 5.64 15.96 18.80
CA PHE A 74 6.28 16.59 17.66
C PHE A 74 6.26 18.11 17.73
N LEU A 75 5.36 18.69 18.56
CA LEU A 75 5.09 20.14 18.61
C LEU A 75 6.08 20.87 19.52
N ALA A 76 6.41 22.09 19.10
CA ALA A 76 7.21 23.09 19.79
C ALA A 76 6.43 24.43 19.82
N ASN A 77 7.04 25.54 20.32
CA ASN A 77 6.37 26.84 20.30
C ASN A 77 6.06 27.30 18.87
N ASP A 78 7.02 27.17 17.95
CA ASP A 78 6.86 27.43 16.53
C ASP A 78 6.93 26.10 15.78
N ASN A 79 6.02 25.88 14.85
CA ASN A 79 5.86 24.61 14.16
C ASN A 79 5.75 24.77 12.66
N THR A 80 6.31 23.82 11.92
CA THR A 80 6.10 23.65 10.48
C THR A 80 5.59 22.24 10.22
N ILE A 81 4.47 22.13 9.52
CA ILE A 81 3.99 20.88 8.95
C ILE A 81 4.30 20.87 7.45
N GLU A 82 4.85 19.76 6.98
CA GLU A 82 5.14 19.50 5.56
C GLU A 82 4.48 18.20 5.15
N VAL A 83 3.81 18.19 3.99
CA VAL A 83 3.11 17.02 3.46
C VAL A 83 3.38 16.90 1.98
N THR A 84 4.07 15.85 1.56
CA THR A 84 4.23 15.50 0.15
C THR A 84 3.19 14.46 -0.24
N VAL A 85 2.52 14.67 -1.38
CA VAL A 85 1.46 13.80 -1.89
C VAL A 85 1.92 13.15 -3.20
N ALA A 86 1.80 11.83 -3.30
CA ALA A 86 2.18 11.05 -4.47
C ALA A 86 0.99 10.29 -5.05
N ASN A 87 1.17 9.76 -6.25
CA ASN A 87 0.12 9.09 -7.04
C ASN A 87 -0.58 7.95 -6.27
N GLY A 88 0.19 7.04 -5.65
CA GLY A 88 -0.34 5.87 -4.97
C GLY A 88 -1.35 5.10 -5.82
N TRP A 89 -2.37 4.56 -5.18
CA TRP A 89 -3.46 3.85 -5.88
C TRP A 89 -4.50 4.76 -6.54
N TYR A 90 -4.50 6.06 -6.21
CA TYR A 90 -5.49 7.00 -6.75
C TYR A 90 -5.23 7.34 -8.21
N ARG A 91 -3.97 7.67 -8.52
CA ARG A 91 -3.51 8.19 -9.81
C ARG A 91 -2.48 7.28 -10.49
N GLY A 92 -1.73 6.48 -9.72
CA GLY A 92 -0.70 5.59 -10.22
C GLY A 92 -1.26 4.42 -11.03
N LYS A 93 -0.37 3.58 -11.51
CA LYS A 93 -0.70 2.38 -12.27
C LYS A 93 -1.38 1.33 -11.38
N LEU A 94 -2.45 0.72 -11.88
CA LEU A 94 -3.21 -0.32 -11.20
C LEU A 94 -3.38 -1.56 -12.07
N GLY A 95 -3.23 -2.73 -11.43
CA GLY A 95 -3.54 -4.03 -11.98
C GLY A 95 -2.73 -4.42 -13.21
N CYS A 96 -2.96 -5.61 -13.73
CA CYS A 96 -2.26 -6.16 -14.89
C CYS A 96 -2.48 -5.39 -16.22
N CYS A 97 -3.43 -4.45 -16.25
CA CYS A 97 -3.65 -3.56 -17.39
C CYS A 97 -2.89 -2.23 -17.28
N THR A 98 -2.20 -1.98 -16.16
CA THR A 98 -1.44 -0.75 -15.87
C THR A 98 -2.23 0.54 -16.14
N LYS A 99 -3.51 0.55 -15.79
CA LYS A 99 -4.35 1.76 -15.89
C LYS A 99 -3.89 2.81 -14.93
N THR A 100 -3.80 4.05 -15.38
CA THR A 100 -3.54 5.25 -14.57
C THR A 100 -4.81 6.08 -14.40
N ASP A 101 -4.79 7.00 -13.45
CA ASP A 101 -5.85 7.99 -13.22
C ASP A 101 -7.25 7.38 -13.01
N VAL A 102 -7.28 6.15 -12.45
CA VAL A 102 -8.52 5.35 -12.30
C VAL A 102 -9.58 6.08 -11.47
N TYR A 103 -9.13 6.82 -10.44
CA TYR A 103 -10.02 7.57 -9.57
C TYR A 103 -9.96 9.08 -9.80
N GLY A 104 -8.98 9.56 -10.56
CA GLY A 104 -8.79 10.96 -10.92
C GLY A 104 -7.33 11.33 -11.16
N ASP A 105 -7.11 12.50 -11.74
CA ASP A 105 -5.82 12.99 -12.24
C ASP A 105 -5.21 14.09 -11.36
N GLU A 106 -5.93 14.60 -10.34
CA GLU A 106 -5.44 15.64 -9.44
C GLU A 106 -5.12 15.13 -8.04
N LEU A 107 -3.93 15.45 -7.56
CA LEU A 107 -3.51 15.20 -6.18
C LEU A 107 -3.95 16.34 -5.27
N ARG A 108 -4.61 15.99 -4.16
CA ARG A 108 -5.22 16.92 -3.21
C ARG A 108 -4.87 16.53 -1.78
N LEU A 109 -4.86 17.53 -0.91
CA LEU A 109 -4.62 17.35 0.52
C LEU A 109 -5.80 17.90 1.33
N PHE A 110 -6.16 17.16 2.38
CA PHE A 110 -6.96 17.65 3.50
C PHE A 110 -6.19 17.37 4.80
N ALA A 111 -6.00 18.41 5.61
CA ALA A 111 -5.39 18.27 6.92
C ALA A 111 -6.07 19.20 7.92
N ARG A 112 -6.17 18.75 9.18
CA ARG A 112 -6.68 19.52 10.30
C ARG A 112 -5.83 19.23 11.52
N VAL A 113 -5.18 20.25 12.05
CA VAL A 113 -4.49 20.20 13.34
C VAL A 113 -5.45 20.71 14.41
N LYS A 114 -5.68 19.93 15.45
CA LYS A 114 -6.41 20.32 16.65
C LYS A 114 -5.41 20.47 17.80
N LEU A 115 -5.39 21.64 18.40
CA LEU A 115 -4.54 21.96 19.56
C LEU A 115 -5.44 22.17 20.77
N CYS A 116 -5.23 21.40 21.82
CA CYS A 116 -5.91 21.55 23.10
C CYS A 116 -4.91 22.12 24.11
N TYR A 117 -5.22 23.29 24.68
CA TYR A 117 -4.36 23.99 25.62
C TYR A 117 -4.75 23.71 27.06
N LYS A 118 -3.79 23.79 27.99
CA LYS A 118 -4.11 23.77 29.40
C LYS A 118 -5.09 24.88 29.76
N GLY A 119 -6.19 24.49 30.40
CA GLY A 119 -7.31 25.40 30.70
C GLY A 119 -8.52 25.22 29.78
N GLY A 120 -8.48 24.21 28.87
CA GLY A 120 -9.63 23.76 28.09
C GLY A 120 -9.95 24.55 26.81
N GLU A 121 -9.09 25.49 26.43
CA GLU A 121 -9.23 26.18 25.13
C GLU A 121 -8.75 25.29 23.98
N GLU A 122 -9.45 25.32 22.86
CA GLU A 122 -9.10 24.57 21.65
C GLU A 122 -8.82 25.52 20.49
N GLU A 123 -7.86 25.15 19.65
CA GLU A 123 -7.57 25.81 18.38
C GLU A 123 -7.57 24.79 17.24
N ILE A 124 -8.15 25.16 16.10
CA ILE A 124 -8.20 24.32 14.91
C ILE A 124 -7.52 25.06 13.75
N ILE A 125 -6.57 24.38 13.12
CA ILE A 125 -5.86 24.84 11.91
C ILE A 125 -6.16 23.84 10.82
N GLU A 126 -6.96 24.21 9.83
CA GLU A 126 -7.29 23.35 8.69
C GLU A 126 -6.52 23.78 7.43
N THR A 127 -6.52 22.88 6.43
CA THR A 127 -6.11 23.24 5.07
C THR A 127 -6.98 24.37 4.54
N ASP A 128 -6.34 25.48 4.21
CA ASP A 128 -6.93 26.72 3.72
C ASP A 128 -5.96 27.46 2.77
N GLU A 129 -6.27 28.68 2.39
CA GLU A 129 -5.45 29.53 1.53
C GLU A 129 -4.16 30.04 2.19
N ASN A 130 -3.94 29.75 3.48
CA ASN A 130 -2.70 30.09 4.19
C ASN A 130 -1.67 28.94 4.11
N TRP A 131 -2.01 27.83 3.51
CA TRP A 131 -1.05 26.79 3.14
C TRP A 131 -0.31 27.18 1.88
N PHE A 132 0.93 26.73 1.79
CA PHE A 132 1.78 26.94 0.62
C PHE A 132 2.17 25.61 0.01
N THR A 133 2.45 25.62 -1.28
CA THR A 133 3.17 24.56 -1.96
C THR A 133 4.63 24.94 -2.10
N ILE A 134 5.51 23.96 -1.94
CA ILE A 134 6.95 24.09 -2.09
C ILE A 134 7.45 23.07 -3.11
N VAL A 135 8.67 23.25 -3.59
CA VAL A 135 9.36 22.26 -4.43
C VAL A 135 9.59 20.97 -3.64
N SER A 136 9.29 19.84 -4.25
CA SER A 136 9.70 18.52 -3.78
C SER A 136 10.92 18.05 -4.58
N GLU A 137 11.83 17.34 -3.93
CA GLU A 137 12.90 16.58 -4.56
C GLU A 137 12.38 15.34 -5.30
N VAL A 138 11.23 14.82 -4.89
CA VAL A 138 10.61 13.68 -5.58
C VAL A 138 9.92 14.18 -6.84
N VAL A 139 10.41 13.77 -7.99
CA VAL A 139 9.87 14.19 -9.29
C VAL A 139 8.91 13.20 -9.89
N PHE A 140 9.00 11.93 -9.48
CA PHE A 140 8.12 10.86 -9.93
C PHE A 140 7.99 9.78 -8.84
N ALA A 141 6.79 9.21 -8.69
CA ALA A 141 6.58 8.01 -7.89
C ALA A 141 5.40 7.19 -8.41
N ASP A 142 5.61 5.88 -8.51
CA ASP A 142 4.60 4.90 -8.89
C ASP A 142 4.96 3.55 -8.26
N PHE A 143 3.97 2.78 -7.80
CA PHE A 143 4.23 1.50 -7.15
C PHE A 143 4.90 0.47 -8.07
N PHE A 144 4.64 0.51 -9.37
CA PHE A 144 5.21 -0.44 -10.33
C PHE A 144 6.55 0.04 -10.93
N ASP A 145 6.64 1.34 -11.19
CA ASP A 145 7.80 1.89 -11.88
C ASP A 145 8.92 2.30 -10.93
N GLY A 146 8.60 2.72 -9.70
CA GLY A 146 9.57 3.16 -8.70
C GLY A 146 9.49 4.65 -8.41
N GLU A 147 10.55 5.21 -7.81
CA GLU A 147 10.63 6.61 -7.36
C GLU A 147 11.86 7.29 -7.98
N THR A 148 11.70 8.52 -8.45
CA THR A 148 12.79 9.36 -8.93
C THR A 148 12.96 10.57 -8.03
N ILE A 149 14.16 10.74 -7.48
CA ILE A 149 14.55 11.83 -6.57
C ILE A 149 15.61 12.69 -7.26
N ASP A 150 15.38 14.00 -7.35
CA ASP A 150 16.35 14.99 -7.84
C ASP A 150 16.71 15.99 -6.73
N VAL A 151 17.81 15.70 -6.03
CA VAL A 151 18.26 16.50 -4.87
C VAL A 151 18.62 17.94 -5.25
N ARG A 152 18.97 18.22 -6.50
CA ARG A 152 19.31 19.57 -6.99
C ARG A 152 18.16 20.56 -6.81
N ARG A 153 16.94 20.06 -6.77
CA ARG A 153 15.70 20.85 -6.61
C ARG A 153 15.64 21.54 -5.25
N LEU A 154 16.22 20.94 -4.21
CA LEU A 154 16.25 21.52 -2.86
C LEU A 154 17.01 22.85 -2.77
N LYS A 155 17.93 23.15 -3.71
CA LYS A 155 18.64 24.43 -3.77
C LYS A 155 17.72 25.65 -3.96
N ASN A 156 16.49 25.43 -4.41
CA ASN A 156 15.52 26.50 -4.71
C ASN A 156 14.25 26.47 -3.84
N ILE A 157 14.24 25.71 -2.77
CA ILE A 157 13.04 25.46 -1.98
C ILE A 157 12.41 26.76 -1.44
N GLU A 158 13.23 27.69 -0.93
CA GLU A 158 12.73 28.98 -0.40
C GLU A 158 12.14 29.91 -1.46
N LYS A 159 12.61 29.79 -2.73
CA LYS A 159 12.15 30.63 -3.85
C LYS A 159 10.89 30.08 -4.51
N SER A 160 10.46 28.89 -4.14
CA SER A 160 9.37 28.16 -4.80
C SER A 160 8.12 28.03 -3.92
N ARG A 161 7.92 28.98 -3.02
CA ARG A 161 6.76 28.98 -2.11
C ARG A 161 5.57 29.69 -2.76
N TYR A 162 4.58 28.92 -3.20
CA TYR A 162 3.34 29.41 -3.82
C TYR A 162 2.15 29.11 -2.93
N LYS A 163 1.12 29.97 -2.95
CA LYS A 163 -0.12 29.67 -2.23
C LYS A 163 -0.80 28.42 -2.79
N ALA A 164 -1.22 27.53 -1.90
CA ALA A 164 -2.13 26.46 -2.26
C ALA A 164 -3.50 27.03 -2.63
N ILE A 165 -4.22 26.37 -3.51
CA ILE A 165 -5.55 26.79 -3.94
C ILE A 165 -6.61 25.79 -3.48
N LYS A 166 -7.84 26.28 -3.28
CA LYS A 166 -8.98 25.43 -2.98
C LYS A 166 -9.20 24.43 -4.11
N ALA A 167 -9.42 23.17 -3.74
CA ALA A 167 -9.86 22.13 -4.67
C ALA A 167 -11.38 21.92 -4.54
N ASP A 168 -12.06 21.88 -5.68
CA ASP A 168 -13.48 21.49 -5.72
C ASP A 168 -13.53 19.95 -5.73
N PHE A 169 -13.61 19.37 -4.53
CA PHE A 169 -13.61 17.92 -4.31
C PHE A 169 -14.41 17.59 -3.05
N SER A 170 -15.19 16.52 -3.14
CA SER A 170 -15.97 16.00 -2.02
C SER A 170 -16.05 14.48 -2.13
N VAL A 171 -15.72 13.80 -1.06
CA VAL A 171 -15.86 12.35 -0.90
C VAL A 171 -16.14 12.05 0.57
N ALA A 172 -16.88 11.00 0.87
CA ALA A 172 -17.08 10.56 2.24
C ALA A 172 -15.73 10.20 2.89
N MET A 173 -15.52 10.66 4.13
CA MET A 173 -14.35 10.29 4.91
C MET A 173 -14.72 9.24 5.94
N SER A 174 -13.87 8.23 6.11
CA SER A 174 -13.99 7.20 7.14
C SER A 174 -12.70 7.15 7.93
N GLU A 175 -12.78 7.11 9.25
CA GLU A 175 -11.58 6.99 10.07
C GLU A 175 -10.78 5.75 9.69
N TYR A 176 -9.46 5.90 9.60
CA TYR A 176 -8.51 4.81 9.41
C TYR A 176 -8.39 4.03 10.73
N SER A 177 -8.73 2.75 10.72
CA SER A 177 -8.94 1.99 11.96
C SER A 177 -8.17 0.66 12.03
N TYR A 178 -7.16 0.48 11.18
CA TYR A 178 -6.33 -0.71 11.17
C TYR A 178 -4.83 -0.33 11.18
N GLU A 179 -3.96 -1.30 11.25
CA GLU A 179 -2.50 -1.06 11.31
C GLU A 179 -2.01 -0.42 10.00
N ALA A 180 -1.07 0.52 10.10
CA ALA A 180 -0.43 1.13 8.92
C ALA A 180 0.73 0.26 8.41
N ALA A 181 1.12 0.44 7.15
CA ALA A 181 2.36 -0.13 6.64
C ALA A 181 3.56 0.61 7.23
N ARG A 182 4.58 -0.14 7.68
CA ARG A 182 5.82 0.38 8.29
C ARG A 182 7.03 -0.44 7.89
N VAL A 183 8.21 0.13 8.08
CA VAL A 183 9.46 -0.64 8.08
C VAL A 183 9.52 -1.48 9.37
N LYS A 184 9.51 -2.81 9.23
CA LYS A 184 9.50 -3.76 10.36
C LYS A 184 10.83 -4.48 10.55
N GLU A 185 11.67 -4.54 9.52
CA GLU A 185 12.96 -5.24 9.58
C GLU A 185 13.99 -4.54 8.70
N ILE A 186 15.22 -4.45 9.20
CA ILE A 186 16.39 -3.99 8.45
C ILE A 186 17.20 -5.23 8.04
N ILE A 187 17.44 -5.38 6.73
CA ILE A 187 18.10 -6.54 6.15
C ILE A 187 19.46 -6.11 5.61
N LEU A 188 20.52 -6.74 6.13
CA LEU A 188 21.89 -6.49 5.67
C LEU A 188 22.18 -7.34 4.44
N PRO A 189 22.54 -6.74 3.29
CA PRO A 189 22.86 -7.49 2.09
C PRO A 189 24.31 -7.96 2.06
N LYS A 190 24.57 -8.93 1.16
CA LYS A 190 25.90 -9.31 0.73
C LYS A 190 26.18 -8.75 -0.66
N VAL A 191 27.36 -8.18 -0.88
CA VAL A 191 27.81 -7.85 -2.23
C VAL A 191 28.15 -9.16 -2.97
N ILE A 192 27.55 -9.36 -4.15
CA ILE A 192 27.79 -10.54 -5.01
C ILE A 192 28.49 -10.19 -6.32
N TYR A 193 28.51 -8.90 -6.68
CA TYR A 193 29.27 -8.37 -7.80
C TYR A 193 29.60 -6.91 -7.56
N GLU A 194 30.80 -6.46 -7.93
CA GLU A 194 31.23 -5.06 -7.82
C GLU A 194 32.17 -4.66 -8.96
N SER A 195 31.93 -3.49 -9.51
CA SER A 195 32.79 -2.76 -10.43
C SER A 195 32.71 -1.26 -10.15
N ASP A 196 33.42 -0.42 -10.90
CA ASP A 196 33.41 1.03 -10.70
C ASP A 196 32.01 1.65 -10.83
N GLU A 197 31.15 1.08 -11.69
CA GLU A 197 29.84 1.64 -12.03
C GLU A 197 28.65 0.75 -11.62
N VAL A 198 28.89 -0.53 -11.27
CA VAL A 198 27.82 -1.50 -10.99
C VAL A 198 28.13 -2.28 -9.72
N ILE A 199 27.17 -2.33 -8.81
CA ILE A 199 27.23 -3.16 -7.61
C ILE A 199 25.93 -3.97 -7.53
N ARG A 200 26.04 -5.30 -7.29
CA ARG A 200 24.88 -6.17 -7.04
C ARG A 200 24.89 -6.72 -5.63
N TYR A 201 23.71 -6.78 -5.06
CA TYR A 201 23.48 -7.21 -3.68
C TYR A 201 22.53 -8.41 -3.64
N ASP A 202 22.79 -9.37 -2.73
CA ASP A 202 21.87 -10.43 -2.32
C ASP A 202 21.44 -10.18 -0.86
N PHE A 203 20.15 -10.03 -0.62
CA PHE A 203 19.56 -9.85 0.71
C PHE A 203 19.25 -11.18 1.42
N GLY A 204 19.55 -12.31 0.79
CA GLY A 204 19.42 -13.66 1.37
C GLY A 204 17.99 -14.20 1.39
N LYS A 205 16.96 -13.33 1.31
CA LYS A 205 15.54 -13.71 1.21
C LYS A 205 14.79 -12.74 0.29
N ASN A 206 13.68 -13.22 -0.30
CA ASN A 206 12.76 -12.36 -1.02
C ASN A 206 11.86 -11.61 -0.02
N PHE A 207 11.59 -10.31 -0.24
CA PHE A 207 10.73 -9.52 0.61
C PHE A 207 10.13 -8.33 -0.14
N ALA A 208 9.07 -7.74 0.43
CA ALA A 208 8.54 -6.47 -0.06
C ALA A 208 9.14 -5.30 0.72
N GLY A 209 9.56 -4.25 0.00
CA GLY A 209 10.14 -3.07 0.63
C GLY A 209 11.02 -2.26 -0.29
N ASN A 210 11.97 -1.55 0.29
CA ASN A 210 12.90 -0.65 -0.39
C ASN A 210 14.33 -0.89 0.08
N ILE A 211 15.28 -0.16 -0.52
CA ILE A 211 16.63 -0.03 0.03
C ILE A 211 16.87 1.40 0.50
N ARG A 212 17.72 1.53 1.51
CA ARG A 212 18.21 2.80 2.03
C ARG A 212 19.73 2.80 2.02
N PHE A 213 20.32 3.94 1.59
CA PHE A 213 21.77 4.14 1.61
C PHE A 213 22.13 5.63 1.68
N GLU A 214 23.34 5.93 2.09
CA GLU A 214 23.93 7.26 2.00
C GLU A 214 24.64 7.41 0.64
N ALA A 215 24.47 8.55 0.00
CA ALA A 215 25.07 8.87 -1.30
C ALA A 215 25.75 10.21 -1.29
N ALA A 216 26.92 10.29 -1.95
CA ALA A 216 27.65 11.53 -2.19
C ALA A 216 28.25 11.51 -3.61
N GLY A 217 28.37 12.67 -4.24
CA GLY A 217 28.94 12.80 -5.60
C GLY A 217 28.91 14.23 -6.09
N ASN A 218 29.16 14.41 -7.38
CA ASN A 218 29.06 15.71 -8.02
C ASN A 218 27.59 16.02 -8.39
N GLU A 219 27.29 17.30 -8.57
CA GLU A 219 25.97 17.72 -9.06
C GLU A 219 25.65 17.07 -10.43
N GLY A 220 24.52 16.40 -10.49
CA GLY A 220 24.04 15.69 -11.68
C GLY A 220 24.51 14.24 -11.80
N ASP A 221 25.34 13.75 -10.88
CA ASP A 221 25.64 12.32 -10.79
C ASP A 221 24.34 11.53 -10.57
N LYS A 222 24.24 10.38 -11.25
CA LYS A 222 23.07 9.51 -11.18
C LYS A 222 23.37 8.20 -10.49
N ILE A 223 22.41 7.73 -9.70
CA ILE A 223 22.37 6.39 -9.13
C ILE A 223 21.02 5.79 -9.53
N VAL A 224 21.05 4.62 -10.17
CA VAL A 224 19.88 3.87 -10.62
C VAL A 224 19.86 2.54 -9.88
N VAL A 225 18.78 2.24 -9.23
CA VAL A 225 18.56 0.99 -8.52
C VAL A 225 17.53 0.14 -9.25
N LYS A 226 17.86 -1.10 -9.56
CA LYS A 226 16.93 -2.09 -10.13
C LYS A 226 16.77 -3.26 -9.19
N TYR A 227 15.59 -3.83 -9.15
CA TYR A 227 15.21 -4.89 -8.24
C TYR A 227 14.80 -6.15 -8.99
N ALA A 228 15.11 -7.33 -8.44
CA ALA A 228 14.66 -8.62 -8.97
C ALA A 228 14.56 -9.68 -7.87
N GLU A 229 13.73 -10.69 -8.08
CA GLU A 229 13.56 -11.82 -7.16
C GLU A 229 14.59 -12.93 -7.42
N VAL A 230 15.05 -13.08 -8.66
CA VAL A 230 15.97 -14.12 -9.11
C VAL A 230 17.03 -13.58 -10.06
N LEU A 231 18.11 -14.32 -10.24
CA LEU A 231 19.17 -14.00 -11.18
C LEU A 231 19.11 -14.92 -12.41
N ASN A 232 19.57 -14.42 -13.54
CA ASN A 232 19.90 -15.21 -14.71
C ASN A 232 21.12 -16.10 -14.44
N PRO A 233 21.36 -17.15 -15.25
CA PRO A 233 22.55 -18.00 -15.11
C PRO A 233 23.90 -17.24 -15.18
N ASP A 234 23.94 -16.11 -15.85
CA ASP A 234 25.12 -15.22 -15.93
C ASP A 234 25.29 -14.28 -14.73
N GLY A 235 24.38 -14.39 -13.74
CA GLY A 235 24.36 -13.54 -12.55
C GLY A 235 23.74 -12.15 -12.74
N SER A 236 23.21 -11.83 -13.91
CA SER A 236 22.42 -10.60 -14.11
C SER A 236 21.00 -10.71 -13.48
N LEU A 237 20.34 -9.58 -13.27
CA LEU A 237 18.96 -9.59 -12.76
C LEU A 237 18.00 -10.19 -13.80
N TYR A 238 17.16 -11.14 -13.36
CA TYR A 238 16.04 -11.62 -14.16
C TYR A 238 14.80 -10.74 -13.88
N THR A 239 14.28 -10.08 -14.90
CA THR A 239 13.20 -9.10 -14.78
C THR A 239 11.97 -9.40 -15.65
N GLU A 240 11.96 -10.49 -16.42
CA GLU A 240 10.83 -10.85 -17.28
C GLU A 240 9.55 -11.16 -16.49
N ASN A 241 9.70 -11.72 -15.27
CA ASN A 241 8.59 -12.01 -14.35
C ASN A 241 7.93 -10.73 -13.80
N LEU A 242 8.58 -9.58 -13.87
CA LEU A 242 8.02 -8.29 -13.48
C LEU A 242 6.99 -7.75 -14.49
N ARG A 243 6.92 -8.34 -15.66
CA ARG A 243 6.03 -7.98 -16.76
C ARG A 243 6.20 -6.51 -17.17
N ARG A 244 5.25 -5.62 -16.80
CA ARG A 244 5.31 -4.18 -17.15
C ARG A 244 5.81 -3.29 -16.01
N ALA A 245 6.00 -3.84 -14.82
CA ALA A 245 6.57 -3.10 -13.71
C ALA A 245 8.07 -2.88 -13.95
N LYS A 246 8.52 -1.63 -13.95
CA LYS A 246 9.95 -1.31 -14.18
C LYS A 246 10.81 -1.62 -12.98
N CYS A 247 10.24 -1.53 -11.76
CA CYS A 247 10.92 -1.76 -10.48
C CYS A 247 12.30 -1.08 -10.46
N THR A 248 12.31 0.23 -10.70
CA THR A 248 13.54 1.02 -10.88
C THR A 248 13.42 2.34 -10.17
N ASP A 249 14.31 2.61 -9.21
CA ASP A 249 14.42 3.89 -8.55
C ASP A 249 15.61 4.67 -9.09
N GLU A 250 15.52 6.00 -9.10
CA GLU A 250 16.59 6.89 -9.57
C GLU A 250 16.87 7.99 -8.53
N LEU A 251 18.16 8.27 -8.33
CA LEU A 251 18.64 9.40 -7.54
C LEU A 251 19.56 10.27 -8.39
N ILE A 252 19.26 11.56 -8.46
CA ILE A 252 20.12 12.57 -9.07
C ILE A 252 20.70 13.42 -7.94
N LEU A 253 22.04 13.37 -7.79
CA LEU A 253 22.74 14.03 -6.71
C LEU A 253 22.88 15.54 -6.94
N SER A 254 23.00 16.26 -5.85
CA SER A 254 23.61 17.58 -5.79
C SER A 254 25.06 17.41 -5.31
N ASP A 255 25.72 18.52 -4.98
CA ASP A 255 27.06 18.56 -4.39
C ASP A 255 27.09 18.34 -2.86
N SER A 256 25.98 17.83 -2.28
CA SER A 256 25.84 17.49 -0.86
C SER A 256 25.57 16.01 -0.67
N GLU A 257 25.90 15.51 0.52
CA GLU A 257 25.48 14.17 0.94
C GLU A 257 23.95 14.08 1.02
N TYR A 258 23.40 12.91 0.65
CA TYR A 258 21.97 12.64 0.67
C TYR A 258 21.69 11.21 1.13
N VAL A 259 20.65 11.05 1.94
CA VAL A 259 20.14 9.73 2.32
C VAL A 259 19.03 9.34 1.36
N PHE A 260 19.30 8.35 0.51
CA PHE A 260 18.30 7.75 -0.35
C PHE A 260 17.39 6.84 0.49
N ASP A 261 16.10 7.15 0.52
CA ASP A 261 15.08 6.44 1.32
C ASP A 261 13.69 6.64 0.70
N PRO A 262 13.35 5.91 -0.39
CA PRO A 262 12.07 6.06 -1.10
C PRO A 262 10.87 5.86 -0.18
N LYS A 263 9.85 6.71 -0.30
CA LYS A 263 8.66 6.72 0.57
C LYS A 263 7.35 6.40 -0.14
N PHE A 264 7.32 6.52 -1.47
CA PHE A 264 6.09 6.48 -2.25
C PHE A 264 6.02 5.28 -3.20
N THR A 265 6.92 4.32 -3.04
CA THR A 265 6.97 3.06 -3.77
C THR A 265 7.43 1.91 -2.87
N TYR A 266 7.24 0.68 -3.33
CA TYR A 266 7.88 -0.52 -2.78
C TYR A 266 8.06 -1.55 -3.88
N HIS A 267 9.01 -2.47 -3.68
CA HIS A 267 9.37 -3.53 -4.62
C HIS A 267 9.35 -4.89 -3.92
N GLY A 268 9.06 -5.95 -4.66
CA GLY A 268 9.26 -7.33 -4.22
C GLY A 268 10.59 -7.84 -4.80
N PHE A 269 11.57 -8.16 -3.94
CA PHE A 269 12.90 -8.52 -4.41
C PHE A 269 13.72 -9.31 -3.39
N ARG A 270 14.72 -10.02 -3.90
CA ARG A 270 15.84 -10.56 -3.15
C ARG A 270 17.16 -9.91 -3.57
N TYR A 271 17.25 -9.48 -4.84
CA TYR A 271 18.46 -8.91 -5.43
C TYR A 271 18.23 -7.47 -5.83
N ALA A 272 19.25 -6.63 -5.64
CA ALA A 272 19.27 -5.27 -6.18
C ALA A 272 20.58 -5.02 -6.94
N GLU A 273 20.48 -4.31 -8.07
CA GLU A 273 21.62 -3.82 -8.83
C GLU A 273 21.61 -2.31 -8.79
N ILE A 274 22.72 -1.74 -8.34
CA ILE A 274 22.97 -0.30 -8.39
C ILE A 274 23.90 0.01 -9.54
N ARG A 275 23.47 0.90 -10.44
CA ARG A 275 24.30 1.54 -11.46
C ARG A 275 24.52 2.99 -11.07
N LYS A 276 25.76 3.43 -11.03
CA LYS A 276 26.12 4.77 -10.56
C LYS A 276 27.14 5.45 -11.47
N SER A 277 27.12 6.79 -11.49
CA SER A 277 28.20 7.60 -12.04
C SER A 277 29.52 7.24 -11.36
N LYS A 278 30.64 7.31 -12.05
CA LYS A 278 31.96 6.94 -11.49
C LYS A 278 32.35 7.75 -10.26
N THR A 279 31.93 9.00 -10.21
CA THR A 279 32.19 9.93 -9.09
C THR A 279 31.25 9.73 -7.91
N ALA A 280 30.08 9.10 -8.12
CA ALA A 280 29.13 8.83 -7.06
C ALA A 280 29.64 7.73 -6.13
N LYS A 281 29.50 7.97 -4.82
CA LYS A 281 29.83 7.03 -3.74
C LYS A 281 28.55 6.67 -3.00
N ILE A 282 28.48 5.43 -2.53
CA ILE A 282 27.38 4.94 -1.69
C ILE A 282 27.96 4.23 -0.47
N SER A 283 27.27 4.34 0.67
CA SER A 283 27.63 3.68 1.93
C SER A 283 26.38 3.33 2.73
N GLY A 284 26.53 2.44 3.70
CA GLY A 284 25.47 2.12 4.66
C GLY A 284 24.20 1.50 4.05
N LEU A 285 24.32 0.73 2.95
CA LEU A 285 23.17 0.17 2.26
C LEU A 285 22.50 -0.93 3.07
N ASN A 286 21.18 -0.80 3.22
CA ASN A 286 20.31 -1.74 3.92
C ASN A 286 19.02 -1.98 3.12
N GLY A 287 18.47 -3.20 3.21
CA GLY A 287 17.10 -3.49 2.82
C GLY A 287 16.12 -3.13 3.93
N LEU A 288 14.99 -2.55 3.58
CA LEU A 288 13.92 -2.17 4.48
C LEU A 288 12.70 -3.03 4.16
N LEU A 289 12.40 -4.05 4.98
CA LEU A 289 11.18 -4.83 4.83
C LEU A 289 9.99 -3.97 5.28
N ILE A 290 9.07 -3.73 4.36
CA ILE A 290 7.83 -2.98 4.58
C ILE A 290 6.67 -3.96 4.61
N THR A 291 5.85 -3.86 5.64
CA THR A 291 4.62 -4.65 5.80
C THR A 291 3.65 -3.90 6.71
N GLN A 292 2.42 -4.35 6.75
CA GLN A 292 1.44 -3.87 7.73
C GLN A 292 1.97 -4.12 9.15
N ASP A 293 1.81 -3.14 10.07
CA ASP A 293 2.31 -3.19 11.44
C ASP A 293 1.51 -4.14 12.33
N ILE A 294 1.31 -5.36 11.83
CA ILE A 294 0.58 -6.45 12.49
C ILE A 294 1.53 -7.19 13.41
N ASP A 295 1.04 -7.62 14.58
CA ASP A 295 1.80 -8.42 15.54
C ASP A 295 1.82 -9.90 15.13
N TYR A 296 3.02 -10.41 14.80
CA TYR A 296 3.27 -11.81 14.48
C TYR A 296 3.55 -12.58 15.76
N TYR A 297 2.67 -13.51 16.12
CA TYR A 297 2.78 -14.29 17.36
C TYR A 297 2.85 -15.81 17.13
N GLY A 298 2.46 -16.27 15.96
CA GLY A 298 2.52 -17.71 15.66
C GLY A 298 3.96 -18.13 15.42
N ASP A 299 4.38 -19.22 16.07
CA ASP A 299 5.66 -19.85 15.87
C ASP A 299 5.51 -21.35 15.76
N PHE A 300 6.28 -21.96 14.83
CA PHE A 300 6.24 -23.41 14.59
C PHE A 300 7.63 -23.91 14.22
N GLU A 301 8.03 -24.98 14.86
CA GLU A 301 9.26 -25.70 14.57
C GLU A 301 9.04 -27.22 14.73
N CYS A 302 9.61 -28.01 13.85
CA CYS A 302 9.61 -29.47 13.92
C CYS A 302 10.96 -30.03 13.46
N SER A 303 11.11 -31.35 13.55
CA SER A 303 12.35 -32.03 13.15
C SER A 303 12.58 -32.09 11.62
N ASP A 304 11.61 -31.71 10.81
CA ASP A 304 11.70 -31.69 9.34
C ASP A 304 12.02 -30.29 8.84
N GLU A 305 13.23 -30.11 8.31
CA GLU A 305 13.69 -28.81 7.80
C GLU A 305 12.88 -28.30 6.60
N VAL A 306 12.31 -29.20 5.78
CA VAL A 306 11.47 -28.79 4.63
C VAL A 306 10.17 -28.17 5.12
N ILE A 307 9.54 -28.77 6.12
CA ILE A 307 8.31 -28.24 6.73
C ILE A 307 8.58 -26.88 7.40
N ASN A 308 9.68 -26.77 8.15
CA ASN A 308 10.11 -25.49 8.75
C ASN A 308 10.34 -24.42 7.66
N GLY A 309 10.95 -24.81 6.53
CA GLY A 309 11.16 -23.95 5.37
C GLY A 309 9.84 -23.46 4.75
N VAL A 310 8.86 -24.36 4.57
CA VAL A 310 7.52 -24.02 4.06
C VAL A 310 6.82 -23.02 4.99
N TYR A 311 6.87 -23.25 6.30
CA TYR A 311 6.30 -22.34 7.28
C TYR A 311 6.96 -20.95 7.23
N ALA A 312 8.28 -20.88 7.18
CA ALA A 312 9.03 -19.64 7.06
C ALA A 312 8.68 -18.89 5.77
N MET A 313 8.55 -19.59 4.63
CA MET A 313 8.12 -18.99 3.36
C MET A 313 6.69 -18.47 3.42
N ALA A 314 5.76 -19.18 4.05
CA ALA A 314 4.38 -18.72 4.22
C ALA A 314 4.30 -17.43 5.05
N LYS A 315 5.01 -17.35 6.18
CA LYS A 315 5.11 -16.12 7.00
C LYS A 315 5.74 -14.97 6.22
N ASN A 316 6.81 -15.23 5.47
CA ASN A 316 7.47 -14.21 4.67
C ASN A 316 6.59 -13.73 3.50
N GLY A 317 5.86 -14.63 2.85
CA GLY A 317 4.87 -14.31 1.83
C GLY A 317 3.75 -13.43 2.39
N GLN A 318 3.23 -13.74 3.58
CA GLN A 318 2.25 -12.91 4.28
C GLN A 318 2.77 -11.49 4.52
N LYS A 319 3.99 -11.34 5.07
CA LYS A 319 4.62 -10.03 5.29
C LYS A 319 4.78 -9.24 4.00
N SER A 320 5.15 -9.92 2.91
CA SER A 320 5.39 -9.27 1.62
C SER A 320 4.12 -8.83 0.89
N ASN A 321 2.97 -9.44 1.20
CA ASN A 321 1.70 -9.20 0.52
C ASN A 321 0.67 -8.46 1.37
N PHE A 322 0.94 -8.20 2.66
CA PHE A 322 0.06 -7.42 3.51
C PHE A 322 0.53 -5.96 3.53
N ILE A 323 0.12 -5.19 2.51
CA ILE A 323 0.40 -3.76 2.36
C ILE A 323 -0.91 -3.07 1.97
N SER A 324 -1.53 -2.40 2.93
CA SER A 324 -2.87 -1.79 2.86
C SER A 324 -4.02 -2.79 2.71
N ILE A 325 -3.89 -3.78 1.84
CA ILE A 325 -4.82 -4.87 1.56
C ILE A 325 -4.02 -6.18 1.39
N PRO A 326 -4.65 -7.37 1.43
CA PRO A 326 -3.99 -8.62 1.06
C PRO A 326 -3.79 -8.66 -0.46
N THR A 327 -2.58 -8.35 -0.94
CA THR A 327 -2.24 -8.38 -2.36
C THR A 327 -1.82 -9.77 -2.82
N ASP A 328 -2.00 -10.07 -4.10
CA ASP A 328 -1.59 -11.33 -4.74
C ASP A 328 -0.08 -11.43 -4.96
N CYS A 329 0.60 -10.32 -5.08
CA CYS A 329 2.03 -10.26 -5.36
C CYS A 329 2.62 -8.90 -4.99
N PRO A 330 3.94 -8.82 -4.63
CA PRO A 330 4.57 -7.55 -4.30
C PRO A 330 5.42 -6.95 -5.42
N GLN A 331 5.73 -7.70 -6.51
CA GLN A 331 6.81 -7.35 -7.44
C GLN A 331 6.38 -6.92 -8.84
N ARG A 332 5.31 -7.53 -9.40
CA ARG A 332 4.88 -7.34 -10.80
C ARG A 332 3.76 -6.31 -10.93
N ASP A 333 3.35 -6.05 -12.18
CA ASP A 333 2.20 -5.20 -12.52
C ASP A 333 0.85 -5.90 -12.23
N GLU A 334 0.50 -6.07 -10.98
CA GLU A 334 -0.79 -6.61 -10.50
C GLU A 334 -1.11 -6.01 -9.14
N ARG A 335 -0.62 -6.60 -8.05
CA ARG A 335 -0.69 -6.11 -6.65
C ARG A 335 -2.11 -5.73 -6.25
N VAL A 336 -3.04 -6.64 -6.50
CA VAL A 336 -4.49 -6.45 -6.30
C VAL A 336 -4.97 -7.34 -5.17
N GLY A 337 -5.99 -6.89 -4.45
CA GLY A 337 -6.61 -7.67 -3.37
C GLY A 337 -7.58 -8.73 -3.92
N TRP A 338 -7.06 -9.80 -4.53
CA TRP A 338 -7.89 -10.91 -5.01
C TRP A 338 -8.61 -11.60 -3.86
N THR A 339 -9.93 -11.74 -4.00
CA THR A 339 -10.77 -12.28 -2.92
C THR A 339 -10.58 -13.77 -2.71
N GLY A 340 -10.30 -14.52 -3.78
CA GLY A 340 -9.96 -15.95 -3.68
C GLY A 340 -8.66 -16.20 -2.94
N ASP A 341 -7.61 -15.41 -3.25
CA ASP A 341 -6.31 -15.47 -2.56
C ASP A 341 -6.47 -15.14 -1.07
N ALA A 342 -7.20 -14.08 -0.75
CA ALA A 342 -7.49 -13.69 0.63
C ALA A 342 -8.29 -14.76 1.36
N GLU A 343 -9.29 -15.38 0.70
CA GLU A 343 -10.16 -16.41 1.25
C GLU A 343 -9.37 -17.67 1.65
N VAL A 344 -8.55 -18.20 0.74
CA VAL A 344 -7.82 -19.45 1.00
C VAL A 344 -6.68 -19.26 2.01
N PHE A 345 -6.15 -18.06 2.13
CA PHE A 345 -5.03 -17.77 3.02
C PHE A 345 -5.44 -17.22 4.39
N CYS A 346 -6.65 -16.66 4.56
CA CYS A 346 -7.06 -15.93 5.77
C CYS A 346 -6.87 -16.74 7.06
N ASN A 347 -7.23 -18.02 7.05
CA ASN A 347 -7.07 -18.88 8.22
C ASN A 347 -5.59 -19.05 8.61
N SER A 348 -4.71 -19.33 7.64
CA SER A 348 -3.26 -19.43 7.86
C SER A 348 -2.68 -18.09 8.35
N ALA A 349 -3.15 -16.97 7.78
CA ALA A 349 -2.71 -15.64 8.19
C ALA A 349 -3.04 -15.36 9.66
N MET A 350 -4.26 -15.71 10.11
CA MET A 350 -4.72 -15.51 11.48
C MET A 350 -4.04 -16.44 12.50
N PHE A 351 -3.49 -17.59 12.05
CA PHE A 351 -2.61 -18.40 12.89
C PHE A 351 -1.23 -17.78 13.07
N ASN A 352 -0.74 -17.06 12.08
CA ASN A 352 0.59 -16.44 12.10
C ASN A 352 0.63 -15.11 12.85
N ALA A 353 -0.47 -14.33 12.80
CA ALA A 353 -0.46 -12.93 13.23
C ALA A 353 -1.86 -12.43 13.63
N ASP A 354 -1.91 -11.32 14.38
CA ASP A 354 -3.15 -10.63 14.71
C ASP A 354 -3.68 -9.84 13.51
N CYS A 355 -4.49 -10.50 12.71
CA CYS A 355 -5.07 -9.93 11.49
C CYS A 355 -6.51 -9.40 11.70
N GLU A 356 -6.96 -9.22 12.95
CA GLU A 356 -8.35 -8.84 13.26
C GLU A 356 -8.80 -7.62 12.48
N LYS A 357 -8.15 -6.48 12.70
CA LYS A 357 -8.52 -5.21 12.06
C LYS A 357 -8.22 -5.20 10.57
N PHE A 358 -7.13 -5.86 10.16
CA PHE A 358 -6.73 -5.94 8.75
C PHE A 358 -7.81 -6.62 7.89
N PHE A 359 -8.28 -7.83 8.28
CA PHE A 359 -9.35 -8.50 7.54
C PHE A 359 -10.70 -7.85 7.71
N ARG A 360 -11.00 -7.25 8.86
CA ARG A 360 -12.24 -6.48 9.04
C ARG A 360 -12.31 -5.29 8.08
N ASN A 361 -11.18 -4.57 7.90
CA ASN A 361 -11.08 -3.52 6.90
C ASN A 361 -11.21 -4.07 5.46
N TYR A 362 -10.53 -5.17 5.14
CA TYR A 362 -10.64 -5.79 3.82
C TYR A 362 -12.08 -6.22 3.50
N LEU A 363 -12.79 -6.83 4.45
CA LEU A 363 -14.21 -7.16 4.31
C LEU A 363 -15.09 -5.92 4.12
N LYS A 364 -14.76 -4.78 4.75
CA LYS A 364 -15.44 -3.50 4.51
C LYS A 364 -15.27 -3.06 3.04
N LEU A 365 -14.08 -3.20 2.47
CA LEU A 365 -13.83 -2.90 1.05
C LEU A 365 -14.69 -3.80 0.15
N VAL A 366 -14.68 -5.11 0.39
CA VAL A 366 -15.49 -6.07 -0.39
C VAL A 366 -16.98 -5.72 -0.32
N ARG A 367 -17.54 -5.49 0.89
CA ARG A 367 -18.96 -5.11 1.07
C ARG A 367 -19.31 -3.81 0.37
N THR A 368 -18.40 -2.84 0.41
CA THR A 368 -18.60 -1.54 -0.24
C THR A 368 -18.76 -1.69 -1.75
N ASP A 369 -18.16 -2.71 -2.34
CA ASP A 369 -18.10 -2.91 -3.79
C ASP A 369 -19.06 -3.99 -4.33
N ILE A 370 -19.94 -4.55 -3.49
CA ILE A 370 -20.99 -5.47 -3.93
C ILE A 370 -21.85 -4.81 -5.01
N LEU A 371 -22.10 -5.55 -6.09
CA LEU A 371 -22.84 -5.05 -7.24
C LEU A 371 -24.36 -5.11 -7.01
N PRO A 372 -25.15 -4.25 -7.69
CA PRO A 372 -26.60 -4.20 -7.50
C PRO A 372 -27.34 -5.50 -7.80
N ASP A 373 -26.78 -6.40 -8.63
CA ASP A 373 -27.34 -7.70 -8.93
C ASP A 373 -26.93 -8.81 -7.96
N GLY A 374 -26.16 -8.46 -6.92
CA GLY A 374 -25.71 -9.36 -5.86
C GLY A 374 -24.35 -10.04 -6.12
N LYS A 375 -23.69 -9.74 -7.24
CA LYS A 375 -22.34 -10.24 -7.48
C LYS A 375 -21.33 -9.62 -6.52
N ILE A 376 -20.48 -10.47 -5.97
CA ILE A 376 -19.31 -10.07 -5.19
C ILE A 376 -18.14 -9.91 -6.17
N PRO A 377 -17.36 -8.80 -6.10
CA PRO A 377 -16.16 -8.62 -6.90
C PRO A 377 -15.12 -9.69 -6.64
N SER A 378 -14.36 -10.07 -7.67
CA SER A 378 -13.25 -11.03 -7.52
C SER A 378 -12.00 -10.43 -6.89
N PHE A 379 -11.98 -9.11 -6.69
CA PHE A 379 -10.94 -8.37 -5.96
C PHE A 379 -11.52 -7.08 -5.38
N ALA A 380 -10.91 -6.57 -4.33
CA ALA A 380 -11.26 -5.31 -3.68
C ALA A 380 -10.00 -4.47 -3.39
N PRO A 381 -10.06 -3.12 -3.55
CA PRO A 381 -11.17 -2.32 -4.11
C PRO A 381 -11.45 -2.61 -5.57
N PHE A 382 -12.72 -2.47 -5.98
CA PHE A 382 -13.16 -2.78 -7.34
C PHE A 382 -13.14 -1.53 -8.24
N TYR A 383 -12.40 -1.58 -9.35
CA TYR A 383 -12.11 -0.41 -10.20
C TYR A 383 -12.20 -0.67 -11.71
N VAL A 384 -12.68 -1.84 -12.11
CA VAL A 384 -12.78 -2.23 -13.55
C VAL A 384 -14.22 -2.51 -13.97
N PRO A 385 -14.52 -2.55 -15.27
CA PRO A 385 -15.81 -3.00 -15.75
C PRO A 385 -16.15 -4.43 -15.29
N VAL A 386 -17.43 -4.67 -15.02
CA VAL A 386 -17.95 -5.98 -14.65
C VAL A 386 -17.82 -6.96 -15.81
N SER A 387 -17.29 -8.14 -15.54
CA SER A 387 -17.14 -9.24 -16.48
C SER A 387 -17.23 -10.59 -15.77
N PRO A 388 -17.31 -11.72 -16.47
CA PRO A 388 -17.32 -13.05 -15.84
C PRO A 388 -16.07 -13.41 -15.05
N THR A 389 -14.97 -12.66 -15.18
CA THR A 389 -13.74 -12.84 -14.40
C THR A 389 -13.55 -11.82 -13.29
N THR A 390 -14.32 -10.72 -13.31
CA THR A 390 -14.13 -9.62 -12.36
C THR A 390 -15.16 -9.60 -11.24
N ALA A 391 -16.29 -10.34 -11.36
CA ALA A 391 -17.31 -10.42 -10.31
C ALA A 391 -18.22 -11.64 -10.46
N GLY A 392 -18.67 -12.16 -9.32
CA GLY A 392 -19.63 -13.28 -9.24
C GLY A 392 -19.01 -14.63 -9.57
N VAL A 393 -17.75 -14.85 -9.26
CA VAL A 393 -17.02 -16.09 -9.50
C VAL A 393 -17.00 -16.95 -8.25
N PRO A 394 -17.57 -18.19 -8.29
CA PRO A 394 -17.43 -19.16 -7.21
C PRO A 394 -15.97 -19.44 -6.85
N GLY A 395 -15.66 -19.50 -5.53
CA GLY A 395 -14.32 -19.65 -5.03
C GLY A 395 -13.55 -18.33 -4.85
N TRP A 396 -14.10 -17.22 -5.34
CA TRP A 396 -13.63 -15.86 -5.08
C TRP A 396 -14.67 -15.04 -4.32
N ALA A 397 -15.91 -15.10 -4.78
CA ALA A 397 -17.02 -14.39 -4.17
C ALA A 397 -17.44 -14.97 -2.81
N ASP A 398 -17.05 -16.19 -2.51
CA ASP A 398 -17.32 -16.89 -1.25
C ASP A 398 -16.58 -16.29 -0.05
N CYS A 399 -15.60 -15.42 -0.30
CA CYS A 399 -14.84 -14.68 0.71
C CYS A 399 -15.72 -13.97 1.73
N VAL A 400 -16.93 -13.53 1.35
CA VAL A 400 -17.90 -12.86 2.24
C VAL A 400 -18.53 -13.81 3.29
N SER A 401 -18.43 -15.12 3.08
CA SER A 401 -18.84 -16.15 4.03
C SER A 401 -17.64 -16.75 4.77
N VAL A 402 -16.56 -17.03 4.04
CA VAL A 402 -15.40 -17.77 4.55
C VAL A 402 -14.54 -16.91 5.49
N ILE A 403 -14.18 -15.70 5.08
CA ILE A 403 -13.32 -14.83 5.89
C ILE A 403 -13.98 -14.45 7.21
N PRO A 404 -15.28 -14.01 7.27
CA PRO A 404 -15.94 -13.73 8.54
C PRO A 404 -16.05 -14.95 9.47
N TYR A 405 -16.24 -16.15 8.91
CA TYR A 405 -16.28 -17.39 9.68
C TYR A 405 -14.94 -17.67 10.37
N PHE A 406 -13.81 -17.67 9.65
CA PHE A 406 -12.50 -17.86 10.25
C PHE A 406 -12.13 -16.73 11.21
N HIS A 407 -12.45 -15.50 10.88
CA HIS A 407 -12.27 -14.37 11.78
C HIS A 407 -13.00 -14.59 13.11
N TYR A 408 -14.26 -15.02 13.06
CA TYR A 408 -15.02 -15.36 14.28
C TYR A 408 -14.37 -16.53 15.05
N LEU A 409 -13.88 -17.55 14.38
CA LEU A 409 -13.22 -18.68 15.04
C LEU A 409 -11.95 -18.26 15.81
N HIS A 410 -11.16 -17.36 15.25
CA HIS A 410 -9.94 -16.88 15.87
C HIS A 410 -10.18 -15.85 16.97
N TYR A 411 -11.00 -14.85 16.71
CA TYR A 411 -11.13 -13.66 17.58
C TYR A 411 -12.40 -13.66 18.44
N ARG A 412 -13.35 -14.55 18.18
CA ARG A 412 -14.67 -14.58 18.84
C ARG A 412 -15.46 -13.28 18.71
N ASP A 413 -15.10 -12.43 17.74
CA ASP A 413 -15.80 -11.18 17.46
C ASP A 413 -17.09 -11.41 16.69
N ARG A 414 -18.23 -11.23 17.40
CA ARG A 414 -19.56 -11.29 16.78
C ARG A 414 -19.88 -10.07 15.93
N GLY A 415 -19.12 -8.98 16.09
CA GLY A 415 -19.30 -7.76 15.32
C GLY A 415 -19.00 -7.99 13.84
N VAL A 416 -17.91 -8.69 13.52
CA VAL A 416 -17.55 -8.99 12.13
C VAL A 416 -18.59 -9.86 11.44
N VAL A 417 -19.18 -10.85 12.16
CA VAL A 417 -20.26 -11.68 11.62
C VAL A 417 -21.49 -10.82 11.31
N LYS A 418 -21.88 -9.97 12.26
CA LYS A 418 -23.02 -9.06 12.13
C LYS A 418 -22.86 -8.05 10.98
N GLU A 419 -21.64 -7.58 10.77
CA GLU A 419 -21.30 -6.66 9.66
C GLU A 419 -21.35 -7.33 8.29
N ASN A 420 -21.16 -8.66 8.21
CA ASN A 420 -20.98 -9.37 6.96
C ASN A 420 -22.14 -10.32 6.58
N ILE A 421 -23.09 -10.58 7.50
CA ILE A 421 -24.17 -11.53 7.27
C ILE A 421 -25.01 -11.18 6.05
N ASP A 422 -25.32 -9.91 5.83
CA ASP A 422 -26.12 -9.46 4.67
C ASP A 422 -25.36 -9.70 3.35
N ALA A 423 -24.04 -9.55 3.36
CA ALA A 423 -23.19 -9.85 2.19
C ALA A 423 -23.17 -11.35 1.89
N ALA A 424 -23.02 -12.18 2.92
CA ALA A 424 -23.07 -13.64 2.81
C ALA A 424 -24.45 -14.09 2.29
N GLU A 425 -25.55 -13.54 2.82
CA GLU A 425 -26.89 -13.81 2.34
C GLU A 425 -27.11 -13.38 0.88
N THR A 426 -26.57 -12.22 0.53
CA THR A 426 -26.64 -11.71 -0.86
C THR A 426 -25.96 -12.68 -1.83
N TRP A 427 -24.79 -13.21 -1.45
CA TRP A 427 -24.07 -14.17 -2.28
C TRP A 427 -24.77 -15.53 -2.35
N VAL A 428 -25.25 -16.09 -1.24
CA VAL A 428 -26.03 -17.34 -1.25
C VAL A 428 -27.31 -17.18 -2.07
N ASN A 429 -28.01 -16.05 -1.96
CA ASN A 429 -29.20 -15.77 -2.76
C ASN A 429 -28.85 -15.63 -4.25
N TYR A 430 -27.66 -15.13 -4.59
CA TYR A 430 -27.17 -15.12 -5.97
C TYR A 430 -26.98 -16.54 -6.50
N TYR A 431 -26.42 -17.46 -5.73
CA TYR A 431 -26.36 -18.88 -6.10
C TYR A 431 -27.75 -19.47 -6.32
N VAL A 432 -28.68 -19.28 -5.39
CA VAL A 432 -30.05 -19.79 -5.52
C VAL A 432 -30.73 -19.28 -6.80
N LYS A 433 -30.62 -17.98 -7.08
CA LYS A 433 -31.20 -17.35 -8.27
C LYS A 433 -30.60 -17.88 -9.58
N ASN A 434 -29.34 -18.30 -9.54
CA ASN A 434 -28.61 -18.82 -10.71
C ASN A 434 -28.43 -20.35 -10.64
N SER A 435 -29.42 -21.06 -10.06
CA SER A 435 -29.46 -22.52 -10.01
C SER A 435 -30.82 -23.02 -10.46
N GLU A 436 -30.85 -24.24 -10.99
CA GLU A 436 -32.05 -25.01 -11.27
C GLU A 436 -32.07 -26.22 -10.36
N ASN A 437 -33.14 -26.38 -9.58
CA ASN A 437 -33.22 -27.42 -8.55
C ASN A 437 -31.97 -27.50 -7.65
N TYR A 438 -31.42 -26.33 -7.28
CA TYR A 438 -30.17 -26.16 -6.53
C TYR A 438 -28.90 -26.62 -7.24
N LEU A 439 -28.94 -26.96 -8.51
CA LEU A 439 -27.79 -27.19 -9.35
C LEU A 439 -27.31 -25.85 -9.94
N VAL A 440 -26.12 -25.43 -9.53
CA VAL A 440 -25.57 -24.11 -9.86
C VAL A 440 -25.22 -24.02 -11.35
N ASN A 441 -25.70 -22.95 -12.00
CA ASN A 441 -25.39 -22.61 -13.39
C ASN A 441 -24.73 -21.22 -13.47
N ILE A 442 -23.58 -21.08 -12.84
CA ILE A 442 -22.76 -19.86 -12.86
C ILE A 442 -21.51 -20.14 -13.67
N ARG A 443 -21.19 -19.24 -14.60
CA ARG A 443 -19.95 -19.31 -15.36
C ARG A 443 -18.75 -19.06 -14.43
N ASN A 444 -17.86 -20.03 -14.33
CA ASN A 444 -16.63 -19.94 -13.58
C ASN A 444 -15.42 -20.00 -14.53
N GLU A 445 -14.76 -18.87 -14.74
CA GLU A 445 -13.59 -18.81 -15.64
C GLU A 445 -12.33 -19.35 -15.00
N PHE A 446 -12.22 -19.27 -13.67
CA PHE A 446 -11.00 -19.65 -12.95
C PHE A 446 -10.94 -21.16 -12.63
N GLY A 447 -12.03 -21.74 -12.12
CA GLY A 447 -12.06 -23.13 -11.69
C GLY A 447 -11.11 -23.37 -10.51
N ASP A 448 -10.39 -24.49 -10.52
CA ASP A 448 -9.27 -24.78 -9.63
C ASP A 448 -8.00 -24.11 -10.17
N TRP A 449 -7.85 -22.84 -9.83
CA TRP A 449 -6.81 -21.96 -10.37
C TRP A 449 -5.40 -22.57 -10.25
N LEU A 450 -4.69 -22.62 -11.40
CA LEU A 450 -3.33 -23.14 -11.51
C LEU A 450 -3.18 -24.63 -11.14
N SER A 451 -4.26 -25.44 -11.24
CA SER A 451 -4.15 -26.90 -11.10
C SER A 451 -3.07 -27.48 -12.04
N VAL A 452 -2.15 -28.31 -11.47
CA VAL A 452 -0.95 -28.75 -12.18
C VAL A 452 -1.26 -29.88 -13.15
N ASP A 453 -2.01 -30.91 -12.71
CA ASP A 453 -2.19 -32.15 -13.49
C ASP A 453 -3.59 -32.31 -14.09
N ASN A 454 -4.60 -32.38 -13.25
CA ASN A 454 -5.99 -32.60 -13.68
C ASN A 454 -6.87 -31.42 -13.26
N LYS A 455 -7.64 -30.91 -14.21
CA LYS A 455 -8.62 -29.86 -13.91
C LYS A 455 -9.89 -30.46 -13.33
N THR A 456 -10.33 -29.90 -12.19
CA THR A 456 -11.63 -30.25 -11.62
C THR A 456 -12.75 -29.66 -12.47
N ASP A 457 -13.86 -30.41 -12.61
CA ASP A 457 -15.06 -29.88 -13.30
C ASP A 457 -15.55 -28.62 -12.55
N LYS A 458 -15.70 -27.53 -13.28
CA LYS A 458 -16.10 -26.23 -12.74
C LYS A 458 -17.48 -26.26 -12.09
N ASN A 459 -18.38 -27.11 -12.57
CA ASN A 459 -19.71 -27.29 -11.97
C ASN A 459 -19.60 -27.94 -10.57
N VAL A 460 -18.67 -28.88 -10.40
CA VAL A 460 -18.39 -29.49 -9.10
C VAL A 460 -17.86 -28.43 -8.13
N ILE A 461 -16.90 -27.62 -8.60
CA ILE A 461 -16.36 -26.50 -7.80
C ILE A 461 -17.49 -25.56 -7.36
N ASN A 462 -18.30 -25.08 -8.32
CA ASN A 462 -19.43 -24.19 -8.05
C ASN A 462 -20.38 -24.78 -7.03
N GLN A 463 -20.69 -26.08 -7.16
CA GLN A 463 -21.63 -26.75 -6.27
C GLN A 463 -21.05 -26.91 -4.86
N CYS A 464 -19.75 -27.21 -4.73
CA CYS A 464 -19.08 -27.30 -3.44
C CYS A 464 -19.05 -25.95 -2.71
N PHE A 465 -18.71 -24.87 -3.41
CA PHE A 465 -18.70 -23.52 -2.82
C PHE A 465 -20.10 -23.04 -2.45
N PHE A 466 -21.14 -23.34 -3.25
CA PHE A 466 -22.52 -23.05 -2.89
C PHE A 466 -22.92 -23.76 -1.57
N GLY A 467 -22.60 -25.05 -1.46
CA GLY A 467 -22.85 -25.81 -0.21
C GLY A 467 -22.06 -25.25 0.96
N TYR A 468 -20.79 -24.90 0.74
CA TYR A 468 -19.91 -24.39 1.77
C TYR A 468 -20.36 -23.00 2.27
N SER A 469 -20.60 -22.04 1.40
CA SER A 469 -21.09 -20.70 1.77
C SER A 469 -22.46 -20.77 2.44
N THR A 470 -23.35 -21.70 2.01
CA THR A 470 -24.65 -21.91 2.65
C THR A 470 -24.50 -22.43 4.08
N LEU A 471 -23.52 -23.30 4.34
CA LEU A 471 -23.23 -23.84 5.66
C LEU A 471 -22.64 -22.79 6.62
N LEU A 472 -21.79 -21.90 6.09
CA LEU A 472 -21.08 -20.90 6.90
C LEU A 472 -21.93 -19.64 7.22
N ARG A 473 -23.00 -19.41 6.51
CA ARG A 473 -23.93 -18.28 6.67
C ARG A 473 -24.74 -18.22 8.01
#